data_d3e255c648b418ebcfc1cbb25ea8dd2c
#
_entry.id   d3e255c648b418ebcfc1cbb25ea8dd2c
#
_cell.length_a   1.000
_cell.length_b   1.000
_cell.length_c   1.000
_cell.angle_alpha   90.00
_cell.angle_beta   90.00
_cell.angle_gamma   90.00
#
_symmetry.space_group_name_H-M   'P 1'
#
loop_
_entity.id
_entity.type
_entity.pdbx_description
1 polymer ?
#
loop_
_entity_poly.entity_id
_entity_poly.type
_entity_poly.pdbx_seq_one_letter_code
_entity_poly.pdbx_strand_id
1 'polypeptide(L)'
;IFIAILVVFALAVLHGPKRIGERVYAALIALLSLSGAGVAARHIWIQNLPKDQIPACGPGLDYMLETMPMADVLKQLMHGSGECAAKGWTFLSLGIPEWSLLCYLALGAWAVLVATREKSDSIPRVP
;
A
#
# COMPACT_ATOMS: atom_id res chain seq x y z
N ILE A 1 -3.76 4.45 -0.75
CA ILE A 1 -3.98 3.01 -0.83
C ILE A 1 -4.90 2.54 0.30
N PHE A 2 -4.68 2.92 1.57
CA PHE A 2 -5.57 2.56 2.68
C PHE A 2 -7.02 2.96 2.45
N ILE A 3 -7.27 4.17 1.92
CA ILE A 3 -8.62 4.63 1.57
C ILE A 3 -9.24 3.73 0.49
N ALA A 4 -8.48 3.32 -0.51
CA ALA A 4 -8.97 2.41 -1.55
C ALA A 4 -9.36 1.03 -0.97
N ILE A 5 -8.53 0.48 -0.07
CA ILE A 5 -8.85 -0.77 0.64
C ILE A 5 -10.12 -0.62 1.47
N LEU A 6 -10.27 0.51 2.20
CA LEU A 6 -11.46 0.79 3.00
C LEU A 6 -12.72 0.85 2.12
N VAL A 7 -12.65 1.53 0.98
CA VAL A 7 -13.77 1.64 0.03
C VAL A 7 -14.13 0.26 -0.53
N VAL A 8 -13.16 -0.52 -0.97
CA VAL A 8 -13.40 -1.88 -1.49
C VAL A 8 -14.02 -2.78 -0.41
N PHE A 9 -13.54 -2.66 0.83
CA PHE A 9 -14.09 -3.42 1.96
C PHE A 9 -15.53 -2.99 2.28
N ALA A 10 -15.81 -1.69 2.32
CA ALA A 10 -17.14 -1.17 2.55
C ALA A 10 -18.12 -1.62 1.45
N LEU A 11 -17.69 -1.58 0.18
CA LEU A 11 -18.48 -2.08 -0.93
C LEU A 11 -18.75 -3.59 -0.81
N ALA A 12 -17.76 -4.38 -0.39
CA ALA A 12 -17.95 -5.81 -0.15
C ALA A 12 -19.00 -6.07 0.94
N VAL A 13 -18.97 -5.33 2.03
CA VAL A 13 -19.94 -5.46 3.14
C VAL A 13 -21.34 -5.05 2.68
N LEU A 14 -21.49 -3.94 1.96
CA LEU A 14 -22.78 -3.45 1.49
C LEU A 14 -23.39 -4.33 0.39
N HIS A 15 -22.55 -4.89 -0.47
CA HIS A 15 -22.98 -5.71 -1.59
C HIS A 15 -23.40 -7.13 -1.14
N GLY A 16 -22.87 -7.63 -0.02
CA GLY A 16 -23.10 -9.00 0.47
C GLY A 16 -22.82 -10.05 -0.60
N PRO A 17 -21.65 -10.06 -1.25
CA PRO A 17 -21.40 -10.87 -2.42
C PRO A 17 -21.48 -12.37 -2.12
N LYS A 18 -21.97 -13.15 -3.08
CA LYS A 18 -21.89 -14.62 -3.03
C LYS A 18 -20.45 -15.06 -3.30
N ARG A 19 -20.13 -16.35 -3.10
CA ARG A 19 -18.78 -16.96 -3.16
C ARG A 19 -17.83 -16.42 -4.24
N ILE A 20 -18.30 -16.18 -5.46
CA ILE A 20 -17.46 -15.65 -6.54
C ILE A 20 -17.11 -14.19 -6.27
N GLY A 21 -18.08 -13.39 -5.84
CA GLY A 21 -17.85 -11.98 -5.50
C GLY A 21 -16.91 -11.81 -4.32
N GLU A 22 -17.01 -12.66 -3.29
CA GLU A 22 -16.08 -12.63 -2.15
C GLU A 22 -14.63 -12.84 -2.58
N ARG A 23 -14.39 -13.78 -3.50
CA ARG A 23 -13.06 -13.99 -4.09
C ARG A 23 -12.56 -12.78 -4.89
N VAL A 24 -13.43 -12.13 -5.65
CA VAL A 24 -13.07 -10.94 -6.41
C VAL A 24 -12.68 -9.81 -5.46
N TYR A 25 -13.47 -9.55 -4.42
CA TYR A 25 -13.14 -8.54 -3.40
C TYR A 25 -11.86 -8.89 -2.64
N ALA A 26 -11.66 -10.14 -2.24
CA ALA A 26 -10.44 -10.60 -1.59
C ALA A 26 -9.22 -10.43 -2.49
N ALA A 27 -9.32 -10.76 -3.78
CA ALA A 27 -8.25 -10.55 -4.74
C ALA A 27 -7.92 -9.06 -4.94
N LEU A 28 -8.92 -8.18 -5.01
CA LEU A 28 -8.72 -6.73 -5.09
C LEU A 28 -8.00 -6.19 -3.84
N ILE A 29 -8.43 -6.61 -2.65
CA ILE A 29 -7.77 -6.22 -1.39
C ILE A 29 -6.33 -6.72 -1.36
N ALA A 30 -6.08 -7.97 -1.77
CA ALA A 30 -4.73 -8.54 -1.84
C ALA A 30 -3.82 -7.76 -2.81
N LEU A 31 -4.31 -7.40 -4.00
CA LEU A 31 -3.56 -6.59 -4.98
C LEU A 31 -3.25 -5.18 -4.46
N LEU A 32 -4.25 -4.52 -3.85
CA LEU A 32 -4.05 -3.20 -3.24
C LEU A 32 -3.05 -3.27 -2.08
N SER A 33 -3.13 -4.31 -1.26
CA SER A 33 -2.19 -4.53 -0.15
C SER A 33 -0.77 -4.78 -0.66
N LEU A 34 -0.61 -5.58 -1.71
CA LEU A 34 0.69 -5.84 -2.32
C LEU A 34 1.31 -4.56 -2.91
N SER A 35 0.52 -3.75 -3.61
CA SER A 35 0.99 -2.45 -4.13
C SER A 35 1.37 -1.49 -3.01
N GLY A 36 0.59 -1.43 -1.93
CA GLY A 36 0.89 -0.64 -0.74
C GLY A 36 2.17 -1.09 -0.03
N ALA A 37 2.36 -2.40 0.10
CA ALA A 37 3.59 -2.97 0.66
C ALA A 37 4.82 -2.61 -0.19
N GLY A 38 4.72 -2.66 -1.52
CA GLY A 38 5.78 -2.25 -2.43
C GLY A 38 6.18 -0.79 -2.27
N VAL A 39 5.20 0.11 -2.17
CA VAL A 39 5.44 1.54 -1.91
C VAL A 39 6.09 1.77 -0.55
N ALA A 40 5.60 1.11 0.50
CA ALA A 40 6.15 1.21 1.85
C ALA A 40 7.60 0.67 1.91
N ALA A 41 7.86 -0.47 1.29
CA ALA A 41 9.20 -1.05 1.20
C ALA A 41 10.18 -0.11 0.47
N ARG A 42 9.76 0.49 -0.65
CA ARG A 42 10.57 1.50 -1.36
C ARG A 42 10.87 2.71 -0.48
N HIS A 43 9.89 3.18 0.30
CA HIS A 43 10.06 4.30 1.23
C HIS A 43 11.10 3.97 2.30
N ILE A 44 11.02 2.78 2.92
CA ILE A 44 12.00 2.29 3.90
C ILE A 44 13.39 2.22 3.26
N TRP A 45 13.49 1.74 2.02
CA TRP A 45 14.75 1.66 1.30
C TRP A 45 15.38 3.05 1.12
N ILE A 46 14.59 4.05 0.69
CA ILE A 46 15.07 5.44 0.52
C ILE A 46 15.55 6.02 1.86
N GLN A 47 14.86 5.75 2.96
CA GLN A 47 15.25 6.23 4.29
C GLN A 47 16.55 5.61 4.82
N ASN A 48 16.97 4.48 4.29
CA ASN A 48 18.21 3.79 4.67
C ASN A 48 19.36 4.01 3.68
N LEU A 49 19.15 4.83 2.62
CA LEU A 49 20.22 5.20 1.70
C LEU A 49 21.27 6.08 2.39
N PRO A 50 22.57 5.96 2.01
CA PRO A 50 23.62 6.87 2.41
C PRO A 50 23.27 8.31 1.97
N LYS A 51 23.67 9.32 2.76
CA LYS A 51 23.31 10.73 2.53
C LYS A 51 23.75 11.28 1.17
N ASP A 52 24.79 10.73 0.60
CA ASP A 52 25.34 11.07 -0.72
C ASP A 52 24.52 10.52 -1.89
N GLN A 53 23.67 9.52 -1.64
CA GLN A 53 22.81 8.88 -2.64
C GLN A 53 21.33 9.30 -2.51
N ILE A 54 20.99 10.11 -1.51
CA ILE A 54 19.65 10.63 -1.35
C ILE A 54 19.41 11.67 -2.46
N PRO A 55 18.34 11.54 -3.27
CA PRO A 55 17.99 12.56 -4.26
C PRO A 55 17.89 13.92 -3.55
N ALA A 56 18.49 14.96 -4.17
CA ALA A 56 18.46 16.31 -3.62
C ALA A 56 17.02 16.69 -3.25
N CYS A 57 16.85 17.36 -2.11
CA CYS A 57 15.58 17.94 -1.73
C CYS A 57 15.09 18.81 -2.87
N GLY A 58 14.07 18.36 -3.60
CA GLY A 58 13.44 19.17 -4.63
C GLY A 58 12.74 20.38 -4.00
N PRO A 59 12.45 21.41 -4.78
CA PRO A 59 11.62 22.53 -4.32
C PRO A 59 10.29 22.00 -3.79
N GLY A 60 9.74 22.64 -2.75
CA GLY A 60 8.48 22.22 -2.12
C GLY A 60 7.35 22.03 -3.13
N LEU A 61 6.38 21.18 -2.79
CA LEU A 61 5.27 20.83 -3.69
C LEU A 61 4.52 22.06 -4.21
N ASP A 62 4.30 23.06 -3.35
CA ASP A 62 3.61 24.31 -3.72
C ASP A 62 4.37 25.06 -4.82
N TYR A 63 5.69 25.17 -4.68
CA TYR A 63 6.54 25.79 -5.71
C TYR A 63 6.54 25.01 -7.03
N MET A 64 6.54 23.66 -6.96
CA MET A 64 6.48 22.82 -8.15
C MET A 64 5.14 22.97 -8.89
N LEU A 65 4.03 23.05 -8.15
CA LEU A 65 2.69 23.21 -8.73
C LEU A 65 2.52 24.58 -9.42
N GLU A 66 3.21 25.62 -8.93
CA GLU A 66 3.14 26.96 -9.52
C GLU A 66 4.07 27.14 -10.73
N THR A 67 5.19 26.41 -10.77
CA THR A 67 6.27 26.67 -11.74
C THR A 67 6.47 25.58 -12.79
N MET A 68 5.91 24.37 -12.59
CA MET A 68 6.13 23.22 -13.46
C MET A 68 4.83 22.62 -14.00
N PRO A 69 4.85 22.06 -15.24
CA PRO A 69 3.73 21.28 -15.76
C PRO A 69 3.43 20.07 -14.85
N MET A 70 2.15 19.74 -14.71
CA MET A 70 1.69 18.65 -13.85
C MET A 70 2.38 17.28 -14.10
N ALA A 71 2.76 17.03 -15.37
CA ALA A 71 3.49 15.81 -15.75
C ALA A 71 4.89 15.73 -15.11
N ASP A 72 5.59 16.86 -15.04
CA ASP A 72 6.93 16.94 -14.44
C ASP A 72 6.86 16.89 -12.92
N VAL A 73 5.82 17.50 -12.32
CA VAL A 73 5.53 17.38 -10.88
C VAL A 73 5.32 15.92 -10.51
N LEU A 74 4.49 15.18 -11.28
CA LEU A 74 4.23 13.77 -11.04
C LEU A 74 5.49 12.92 -11.20
N LYS A 75 6.31 13.20 -12.19
CA LYS A 75 7.60 12.53 -12.41
C LYS A 75 8.56 12.76 -11.25
N GLN A 76 8.63 13.99 -10.74
CA GLN A 76 9.46 14.34 -9.59
C GLN A 76 8.98 13.64 -8.30
N LEU A 77 7.67 13.59 -8.08
CA LEU A 77 7.08 12.86 -6.96
C LEU A 77 7.38 11.36 -7.03
N MET A 78 7.39 10.77 -8.23
CA MET A 78 7.74 9.36 -8.41
C MET A 78 9.23 9.08 -8.20
N HIS A 79 10.11 10.06 -8.42
CA HIS A 79 11.54 9.95 -8.10
C HIS A 79 11.81 9.98 -6.59
N GLY A 80 10.89 10.55 -5.80
CA GLY A 80 11.02 10.73 -4.36
C GLY A 80 11.84 11.98 -4.03
N SER A 81 11.24 12.92 -3.32
CA SER A 81 11.96 14.07 -2.77
C SER A 81 12.80 13.64 -1.57
N GLY A 82 13.91 14.30 -1.30
CA GLY A 82 14.78 14.04 -0.15
C GLY A 82 14.07 14.19 1.20
N GLU A 83 12.92 14.86 1.25
CA GLU A 83 12.04 14.93 2.42
C GLU A 83 11.50 13.56 2.82
N CYS A 84 11.32 12.63 1.86
CA CYS A 84 10.94 11.26 2.12
C CYS A 84 12.04 10.44 2.82
N ALA A 85 13.28 10.89 2.80
CA ALA A 85 14.40 10.25 3.48
C ALA A 85 14.50 10.66 4.96
N ALA A 86 13.84 11.75 5.38
CA ALA A 86 13.82 12.16 6.77
C ALA A 86 12.99 11.18 7.60
N LYS A 87 13.63 10.58 8.62
CA LYS A 87 12.92 9.77 9.61
C LYS A 87 12.13 10.72 10.51
N GLY A 88 10.80 10.73 10.31
CA GLY A 88 9.87 11.48 11.13
C GLY A 88 9.62 10.80 12.50
N TRP A 89 8.37 10.87 12.96
CA TRP A 89 7.95 10.24 14.22
C TRP A 89 8.14 8.72 14.18
N THR A 90 8.71 8.18 15.26
CA THR A 90 8.95 6.74 15.44
C THR A 90 8.25 6.22 16.69
N PHE A 91 7.61 5.07 16.56
CA PHE A 91 7.00 4.34 17.66
C PHE A 91 7.60 2.93 17.74
N LEU A 92 8.10 2.53 18.91
CA LEU A 92 8.82 1.26 19.12
C LEU A 92 10.01 1.08 18.14
N SER A 93 10.76 2.14 17.87
CA SER A 93 11.88 2.18 16.92
C SER A 93 11.49 1.98 15.44
N LEU A 94 10.20 1.86 15.13
CA LEU A 94 9.66 1.76 13.79
C LEU A 94 9.01 3.10 13.39
N GLY A 95 9.28 3.57 12.19
CA GLY A 95 8.63 4.74 11.62
C GLY A 95 7.28 4.41 11.00
N ILE A 96 6.62 5.44 10.47
CA ILE A 96 5.33 5.31 9.80
C ILE A 96 5.37 4.31 8.61
N PRO A 97 6.42 4.30 7.75
CA PRO A 97 6.45 3.37 6.62
C PRO A 97 6.62 1.91 7.04
N GLU A 98 7.36 1.61 8.12
CA GLU A 98 7.49 0.26 8.64
C GLU A 98 6.16 -0.26 9.20
N TRP A 99 5.44 0.55 9.97
CA TRP A 99 4.11 0.22 10.45
C TRP A 99 3.12 0.02 9.30
N SER A 100 3.18 0.87 8.28
CA SER A 100 2.36 0.73 7.08
C SER A 100 2.64 -0.58 6.34
N LEU A 101 3.91 -0.97 6.22
CA LEU A 101 4.30 -2.23 5.62
C LEU A 101 3.71 -3.43 6.37
N LEU A 102 3.81 -3.45 7.70
CA LEU A 102 3.23 -4.50 8.54
C LEU A 102 1.70 -4.59 8.36
N CYS A 103 1.01 -3.46 8.33
CA CYS A 103 -0.43 -3.42 8.09
C CYS A 103 -0.80 -3.98 6.71
N TYR A 104 -0.08 -3.60 5.65
CA TYR A 104 -0.34 -4.13 4.31
C TYR A 104 -0.08 -5.64 4.22
N LEU A 105 0.98 -6.14 4.83
CA LEU A 105 1.27 -7.57 4.87
C LEU A 105 0.17 -8.34 5.64
N ALA A 106 -0.28 -7.82 6.78
CA ALA A 106 -1.36 -8.42 7.56
C ALA A 106 -2.69 -8.46 6.78
N LEU A 107 -3.06 -7.35 6.12
CA LEU A 107 -4.28 -7.26 5.31
C LEU A 107 -4.21 -8.19 4.09
N GLY A 108 -3.07 -8.23 3.41
CA GLY A 108 -2.86 -9.12 2.27
C GLY A 108 -2.92 -10.60 2.67
N ALA A 109 -2.26 -10.98 3.76
CA ALA A 109 -2.30 -12.35 4.29
C ALA A 109 -3.73 -12.74 4.69
N TRP A 110 -4.45 -11.85 5.37
CA TRP A 110 -5.85 -12.09 5.73
C TRP A 110 -6.73 -12.29 4.51
N ALA A 111 -6.60 -11.44 3.49
CA ALA A 111 -7.37 -11.56 2.24
C ALA A 111 -7.10 -12.90 1.53
N VAL A 112 -5.84 -13.34 1.48
CA VAL A 112 -5.47 -14.64 0.91
C VAL A 112 -6.06 -15.79 1.73
N LEU A 113 -6.00 -15.73 3.07
CA LEU A 113 -6.56 -16.76 3.94
C LEU A 113 -8.07 -16.89 3.76
N VAL A 114 -8.79 -15.79 3.64
CA VAL A 114 -10.24 -15.81 3.38
C VAL A 114 -10.51 -16.47 2.03
N ALA A 115 -9.79 -16.09 0.98
CA ALA A 115 -9.96 -16.67 -0.36
C ALA A 115 -9.66 -18.18 -0.42
N THR A 116 -8.72 -18.67 0.41
CA THR A 116 -8.32 -20.09 0.44
C THR A 116 -9.23 -20.96 1.31
N ARG A 117 -9.73 -20.44 2.44
CA ARG A 117 -10.66 -21.18 3.33
C ARG A 117 -11.94 -21.59 2.61
N GLU A 118 -12.50 -20.70 1.81
CA GLU A 118 -13.69 -21.01 1.02
C GLU A 118 -13.48 -22.10 -0.04
N LYS A 119 -12.24 -22.29 -0.52
CA LYS A 119 -11.90 -23.37 -1.44
C LYS A 119 -11.97 -24.74 -0.75
N SER A 120 -11.63 -24.79 0.54
CA SER A 120 -11.66 -26.05 1.33
C SER A 120 -13.08 -26.54 1.59
N ASP A 121 -14.04 -25.65 1.79
CA ASP A 121 -15.44 -26.00 2.06
C ASP A 121 -16.21 -26.44 0.80
N SER A 122 -15.64 -26.23 -0.38
CA SER A 122 -16.25 -26.63 -1.66
C SER A 122 -15.94 -28.07 -2.07
N ILE A 123 -15.13 -28.81 -1.31
CA ILE A 123 -14.91 -30.24 -1.53
C ILE A 123 -16.10 -31.00 -0.90
N PRO A 124 -16.97 -31.63 -1.71
CA PRO A 124 -18.06 -32.43 -1.15
C PRO A 124 -17.43 -33.55 -0.34
N ARG A 125 -17.79 -33.63 0.94
CA ARG A 125 -17.51 -34.82 1.75
C ARG A 125 -18.33 -35.94 1.13
N VAL A 126 -17.65 -36.82 0.39
CA VAL A 126 -18.24 -38.05 -0.11
C VAL A 126 -18.62 -38.88 1.13
N PRO A 127 -19.87 -39.33 1.25
CA PRO A 127 -20.34 -40.15 2.37
C PRO A 127 -19.62 -41.50 2.43
#